data_8f1b5eb8f4de2570a6a819bf50de8aca
#
_entry.id   8f1b5eb8f4de2570a6a819bf50de8aca
#
_cell.length_a   1.000
_cell.length_b   1.000
_cell.length_c   1.000
_cell.angle_alpha   90.00
_cell.angle_beta   90.00
_cell.angle_gamma   90.00
#
_symmetry.space_group_name_H-M   'P 1'
#
loop_
_entity.id
_entity.type
_entity.pdbx_description
1 polymer ?
#
loop_
_entity_poly.entity_id
_entity_poly.type
_entity_poly.pdbx_seq_one_letter_code
_entity_poly.pdbx_strand_id
1 'polypeptide(L)'
;MENSMTRGEMMKLSIVQLLVGLAIAIVLCAPGYGQEDVSKFPSKPITYIVPVTPGTGTDLSVRLIAKEAEKFLKQAIVVVNKPGGALTLGTAAIATAKPDGYTIGFTGGPPLFLTPLLEKVPYDPIKDIRTIMQYGGFNFGVYVKGDSPFKTFKELVAYARQNPKKATYGTVGVNGMPNIMMEEVAKREKVQITHIPFKGTSEGQTALLGGHTIFGAGDFNASLVEAHEIRLLMMLKDEPSAEYPGVPTLKELYNLPYPMYISIITQRNVPDAIVKKLDDAFAKAMKEPAFISGMKELQLPIIYRSGKDLDPYVLQSYNYFSRALKEMGAIK
;
A
#
# COMPACT_ATOMS: atom_id res chain seq x y z
N MET A 1 14.26 -65.17 -41.14
CA MET A 1 13.95 -65.39 -39.72
C MET A 1 12.89 -64.38 -39.35
N GLU A 2 11.63 -64.67 -39.40
CA GLU A 2 10.54 -63.83 -38.97
C GLU A 2 10.43 -63.94 -37.44
N ASN A 3 10.70 -62.86 -36.79
CA ASN A 3 10.53 -62.77 -35.33
C ASN A 3 9.02 -62.51 -35.03
N SER A 4 8.27 -63.56 -34.85
CA SER A 4 6.87 -63.44 -34.43
C SER A 4 6.82 -63.04 -32.93
N MET A 5 6.27 -61.88 -32.67
CA MET A 5 6.06 -61.41 -31.28
C MET A 5 5.22 -62.42 -30.50
N THR A 6 5.62 -62.72 -29.30
CA THR A 6 4.91 -63.64 -28.41
C THR A 6 3.57 -63.04 -27.97
N ARG A 7 2.59 -63.89 -27.65
CA ARG A 7 1.25 -63.45 -27.16
C ARG A 7 1.33 -62.54 -25.93
N GLY A 8 2.40 -62.71 -25.09
CA GLY A 8 2.68 -61.88 -23.91
C GLY A 8 3.17 -60.47 -24.26
N GLU A 9 3.98 -60.33 -25.33
CA GLU A 9 4.49 -59.05 -25.79
C GLU A 9 3.39 -58.21 -26.44
N MET A 10 2.50 -58.83 -27.20
CA MET A 10 1.32 -58.15 -27.79
C MET A 10 0.36 -57.66 -26.69
N MET A 11 0.15 -58.44 -25.64
CA MET A 11 -0.69 -58.04 -24.49
C MET A 11 -0.10 -56.88 -23.69
N LYS A 12 1.25 -56.85 -23.50
CA LYS A 12 1.93 -55.73 -22.88
C LYS A 12 1.84 -54.44 -23.71
N LEU A 13 1.99 -54.59 -25.03
CA LEU A 13 1.89 -53.43 -25.97
C LEU A 13 0.45 -52.82 -25.95
N SER A 14 -0.58 -53.70 -25.93
CA SER A 14 -1.98 -53.25 -25.84
C SER A 14 -2.29 -52.57 -24.51
N ILE A 15 -1.72 -53.03 -23.36
CA ILE A 15 -1.90 -52.40 -22.06
C ILE A 15 -1.21 -51.01 -22.04
N VAL A 16 0.00 -50.89 -22.58
CA VAL A 16 0.74 -49.63 -22.65
C VAL A 16 -0.02 -48.62 -23.54
N GLN A 17 -0.56 -49.06 -24.68
CA GLN A 17 -1.37 -48.20 -25.55
C GLN A 17 -2.68 -47.75 -24.88
N LEU A 18 -3.32 -48.63 -24.11
CA LEU A 18 -4.52 -48.29 -23.33
C LEU A 18 -4.22 -47.27 -22.22
N LEU A 19 -3.09 -47.44 -21.51
CA LEU A 19 -2.64 -46.50 -20.44
C LEU A 19 -2.21 -45.14 -21.00
N VAL A 20 -1.53 -45.12 -22.15
CA VAL A 20 -1.18 -43.87 -22.85
C VAL A 20 -2.43 -43.17 -23.38
N GLY A 21 -3.39 -43.90 -23.95
CA GLY A 21 -4.68 -43.38 -24.38
C GLY A 21 -5.50 -42.78 -23.22
N LEU A 22 -5.49 -43.46 -22.04
CA LEU A 22 -6.15 -42.98 -20.82
C LEU A 22 -5.48 -41.74 -20.24
N ALA A 23 -4.13 -41.68 -20.26
CA ALA A 23 -3.37 -40.50 -19.83
C ALA A 23 -3.59 -39.27 -20.72
N ILE A 24 -3.69 -39.49 -22.05
CA ILE A 24 -4.01 -38.39 -23.00
C ILE A 24 -5.46 -37.92 -22.81
N ALA A 25 -6.41 -38.84 -22.56
CA ALA A 25 -7.81 -38.48 -22.28
C ALA A 25 -7.94 -37.67 -20.98
N ILE A 26 -7.18 -37.99 -19.95
CA ILE A 26 -7.16 -37.23 -18.66
C ILE A 26 -6.60 -35.82 -18.86
N VAL A 27 -5.57 -35.65 -19.69
CA VAL A 27 -5.01 -34.34 -20.02
C VAL A 27 -5.98 -33.47 -20.84
N LEU A 28 -6.78 -34.08 -21.70
CA LEU A 28 -7.80 -33.39 -22.51
C LEU A 28 -9.09 -33.07 -21.73
N CYS A 29 -9.36 -33.79 -20.63
CA CYS A 29 -10.48 -33.55 -19.72
C CYS A 29 -10.11 -32.72 -18.48
N ALA A 30 -8.87 -32.21 -18.35
CA ALA A 30 -8.61 -31.19 -17.36
C ALA A 30 -9.60 -30.02 -17.63
N PRO A 31 -10.46 -29.63 -16.65
CA PRO A 31 -11.32 -28.48 -16.86
C PRO A 31 -10.39 -27.32 -17.14
N GLY A 32 -10.31 -26.93 -18.40
CA GLY A 32 -9.73 -25.66 -18.75
C GLY A 32 -10.48 -24.66 -17.89
N TYR A 33 -9.82 -24.08 -16.88
CA TYR A 33 -10.36 -22.90 -16.22
C TYR A 33 -10.54 -21.91 -17.36
N GLY A 34 -11.77 -21.85 -17.87
CA GLY A 34 -12.12 -20.95 -18.96
C GLY A 34 -11.75 -19.56 -18.52
N GLN A 35 -10.65 -19.08 -19.06
CA GLN A 35 -10.27 -17.69 -18.91
C GLN A 35 -11.47 -16.92 -19.48
N GLU A 36 -12.20 -16.23 -18.61
CA GLU A 36 -13.35 -15.45 -19.04
C GLU A 36 -12.91 -14.59 -20.21
N ASP A 37 -13.70 -14.55 -21.25
CA ASP A 37 -13.48 -13.66 -22.38
C ASP A 37 -13.34 -12.23 -21.83
N VAL A 38 -12.12 -11.69 -21.90
CA VAL A 38 -11.79 -10.36 -21.37
C VAL A 38 -12.75 -9.29 -21.88
N SER A 39 -13.35 -9.49 -23.05
CA SER A 39 -14.36 -8.59 -23.60
C SER A 39 -15.63 -8.54 -22.75
N LYS A 40 -15.96 -9.62 -22.05
CA LYS A 40 -17.14 -9.76 -21.19
C LYS A 40 -16.86 -9.39 -19.71
N PHE A 41 -15.59 -9.24 -19.31
CA PHE A 41 -15.26 -8.81 -17.95
C PHE A 41 -15.71 -7.36 -17.70
N PRO A 42 -16.30 -7.04 -16.52
CA PRO A 42 -16.83 -7.96 -15.54
C PRO A 42 -18.26 -8.41 -15.88
N SER A 43 -18.55 -9.72 -15.81
CA SER A 43 -19.88 -10.30 -16.03
C SER A 43 -20.65 -10.56 -14.72
N LYS A 44 -19.98 -10.43 -13.58
CA LYS A 44 -20.51 -10.65 -12.22
C LYS A 44 -19.92 -9.61 -11.24
N PRO A 45 -20.47 -9.47 -10.02
CA PRO A 45 -19.95 -8.55 -9.03
C PRO A 45 -18.48 -8.79 -8.69
N ILE A 46 -17.74 -7.67 -8.44
CA ILE A 46 -16.34 -7.68 -8.02
C ILE A 46 -16.29 -7.57 -6.50
N THR A 47 -15.46 -8.38 -5.85
CA THR A 47 -15.18 -8.27 -4.40
C THR A 47 -14.02 -7.31 -4.18
N TYR A 48 -14.23 -6.27 -3.35
CA TYR A 48 -13.20 -5.34 -2.95
C TYR A 48 -12.85 -5.56 -1.47
N ILE A 49 -11.71 -6.19 -1.21
CA ILE A 49 -11.24 -6.49 0.15
C ILE A 49 -10.60 -5.25 0.77
N VAL A 50 -11.04 -4.90 1.98
CA VAL A 50 -10.53 -3.75 2.74
C VAL A 50 -9.98 -4.24 4.08
N PRO A 51 -8.64 -4.25 4.29
CA PRO A 51 -8.02 -4.80 5.49
C PRO A 51 -8.03 -3.85 6.69
N VAL A 52 -8.97 -2.92 6.74
CA VAL A 52 -9.17 -2.01 7.88
C VAL A 52 -10.56 -2.17 8.47
N THR A 53 -10.74 -1.67 9.70
CA THR A 53 -12.02 -1.65 10.38
C THR A 53 -13.03 -0.80 9.61
N PRO A 54 -14.30 -1.23 9.50
CA PRO A 54 -15.37 -0.44 8.90
C PRO A 54 -15.49 0.95 9.52
N GLY A 55 -15.79 1.96 8.70
CA GLY A 55 -16.02 3.35 9.14
C GLY A 55 -14.75 4.17 9.32
N THR A 56 -13.56 3.61 9.11
CA THR A 56 -12.33 4.42 9.05
C THR A 56 -12.28 5.26 7.77
N GLY A 57 -11.52 6.37 7.76
CA GLY A 57 -11.37 7.21 6.57
C GLY A 57 -10.97 6.42 5.32
N THR A 58 -10.08 5.44 5.47
CA THR A 58 -9.68 4.53 4.38
C THR A 58 -10.85 3.67 3.89
N ASP A 59 -11.62 3.06 4.80
CA ASP A 59 -12.80 2.26 4.42
C ASP A 59 -13.83 3.11 3.68
N LEU A 60 -14.09 4.31 4.19
CA LEU A 60 -15.02 5.26 3.54
C LEU A 60 -14.53 5.68 2.16
N SER A 61 -13.22 5.96 1.99
CA SER A 61 -12.63 6.29 0.69
C SER A 61 -12.77 5.15 -0.33
N VAL A 62 -12.58 3.89 0.12
CA VAL A 62 -12.79 2.71 -0.73
C VAL A 62 -14.26 2.60 -1.16
N ARG A 63 -15.21 2.82 -0.23
CA ARG A 63 -16.65 2.75 -0.56
C ARG A 63 -17.05 3.85 -1.55
N LEU A 64 -16.48 5.05 -1.40
CA LEU A 64 -16.69 6.15 -2.35
C LEU A 64 -16.21 5.79 -3.75
N ILE A 65 -14.94 5.37 -3.89
CA ILE A 65 -14.39 5.06 -5.22
C ILE A 65 -15.06 3.83 -5.84
N ALA A 66 -15.40 2.81 -5.04
CA ALA A 66 -16.10 1.62 -5.50
C ALA A 66 -17.47 1.98 -6.10
N LYS A 67 -18.27 2.76 -5.37
CA LYS A 67 -19.60 3.21 -5.83
C LYS A 67 -19.53 3.98 -7.15
N GLU A 68 -18.57 4.88 -7.29
CA GLU A 68 -18.41 5.63 -8.51
C GLU A 68 -17.90 4.76 -9.68
N ALA A 69 -17.01 3.79 -9.40
CA ALA A 69 -16.50 2.86 -10.42
C ALA A 69 -17.56 1.90 -10.99
N GLU A 70 -18.59 1.55 -10.21
CA GLU A 70 -19.74 0.76 -10.68
C GLU A 70 -20.40 1.36 -11.93
N LYS A 71 -20.44 2.70 -12.02
CA LYS A 71 -21.00 3.42 -13.19
C LYS A 71 -20.27 3.08 -14.48
N PHE A 72 -18.99 2.80 -14.43
CA PHE A 72 -18.12 2.53 -15.58
C PHE A 72 -17.94 1.04 -15.84
N LEU A 73 -17.91 0.22 -14.79
CA LEU A 73 -17.80 -1.24 -14.89
C LEU A 73 -19.13 -1.91 -15.21
N LYS A 74 -20.27 -1.23 -14.97
CA LYS A 74 -21.63 -1.78 -15.12
C LYS A 74 -21.88 -3.05 -14.30
N GLN A 75 -21.14 -3.19 -13.21
CA GLN A 75 -21.26 -4.29 -12.25
C GLN A 75 -21.08 -3.76 -10.81
N ALA A 76 -21.72 -4.43 -9.87
CA ALA A 76 -21.60 -4.09 -8.47
C ALA A 76 -20.19 -4.40 -7.93
N ILE A 77 -19.70 -3.55 -7.01
CA ILE A 77 -18.46 -3.78 -6.26
C ILE A 77 -18.81 -3.99 -4.79
N VAL A 78 -18.67 -5.22 -4.32
CA VAL A 78 -18.99 -5.62 -2.96
C VAL A 78 -17.78 -5.40 -2.06
N VAL A 79 -17.85 -4.40 -1.18
CA VAL A 79 -16.79 -4.07 -0.22
C VAL A 79 -16.86 -5.00 0.99
N VAL A 80 -15.76 -5.72 1.25
CA VAL A 80 -15.64 -6.70 2.35
C VAL A 80 -14.46 -6.33 3.25
N ASN A 81 -14.72 -6.01 4.51
CA ASN A 81 -13.67 -5.72 5.48
C ASN A 81 -13.04 -7.01 6.01
N LYS A 82 -11.71 -7.10 5.96
CA LYS A 82 -10.88 -8.17 6.54
C LYS A 82 -9.71 -7.58 7.32
N PRO A 83 -10.00 -6.94 8.48
CA PRO A 83 -8.96 -6.29 9.28
C PRO A 83 -8.06 -7.31 9.99
N GLY A 84 -6.86 -6.87 10.38
CA GLY A 84 -5.94 -7.63 11.21
C GLY A 84 -4.54 -7.78 10.62
N GLY A 85 -3.58 -8.14 11.49
CA GLY A 85 -2.17 -8.36 11.13
C GLY A 85 -1.52 -7.14 10.45
N ALA A 86 -1.75 -5.94 10.93
CA ALA A 86 -1.25 -4.72 10.27
C ALA A 86 -1.55 -4.70 8.74
N LEU A 87 -2.80 -5.00 8.37
CA LEU A 87 -3.32 -5.12 7.00
C LEU A 87 -2.95 -6.43 6.27
N THR A 88 -2.10 -7.29 6.83
CA THR A 88 -1.58 -8.48 6.12
C THR A 88 -2.63 -9.55 5.88
N LEU A 89 -3.65 -9.69 6.75
CA LEU A 89 -4.71 -10.69 6.56
C LEU A 89 -5.54 -10.42 5.29
N GLY A 90 -5.97 -9.19 5.08
CA GLY A 90 -6.68 -8.82 3.86
C GLY A 90 -5.79 -8.86 2.63
N THR A 91 -4.54 -8.40 2.75
CA THR A 91 -3.55 -8.45 1.66
C THR A 91 -3.27 -9.90 1.22
N ALA A 92 -3.12 -10.84 2.17
CA ALA A 92 -2.97 -12.26 1.88
C ALA A 92 -4.18 -12.84 1.13
N ALA A 93 -5.40 -12.45 1.54
CA ALA A 93 -6.61 -12.90 0.84
C ALA A 93 -6.69 -12.41 -0.62
N ILE A 94 -6.11 -11.24 -0.92
CA ILE A 94 -6.00 -10.73 -2.30
C ILE A 94 -4.91 -11.49 -3.05
N ALA A 95 -3.73 -11.67 -2.45
CA ALA A 95 -2.58 -12.34 -3.04
C ALA A 95 -2.87 -13.79 -3.45
N THR A 96 -3.73 -14.49 -2.68
CA THR A 96 -4.11 -15.89 -2.91
C THR A 96 -5.42 -16.06 -3.68
N ALA A 97 -6.04 -14.98 -4.12
CA ALA A 97 -7.27 -15.02 -4.90
C ALA A 97 -7.04 -15.62 -6.31
N LYS A 98 -8.14 -16.00 -6.97
CA LYS A 98 -8.07 -16.39 -8.38
C LYS A 98 -7.60 -15.22 -9.24
N PRO A 99 -6.75 -15.45 -10.26
CA PRO A 99 -6.24 -14.40 -11.14
C PRO A 99 -7.25 -14.02 -12.25
N ASP A 100 -8.51 -13.82 -11.87
CA ASP A 100 -9.62 -13.53 -12.78
C ASP A 100 -10.10 -12.05 -12.72
N GLY A 101 -9.51 -11.25 -11.85
CA GLY A 101 -9.85 -9.84 -11.66
C GLY A 101 -11.10 -9.57 -10.81
N TYR A 102 -11.82 -10.60 -10.34
CA TYR A 102 -13.00 -10.44 -9.49
C TYR A 102 -12.70 -10.27 -8.00
N THR A 103 -11.43 -10.37 -7.62
CA THR A 103 -10.96 -10.00 -6.29
C THR A 103 -9.91 -8.91 -6.41
N ILE A 104 -10.27 -7.74 -5.96
CA ILE A 104 -9.37 -6.59 -5.81
C ILE A 104 -9.34 -6.19 -4.34
N GLY A 105 -8.45 -5.29 -3.97
CA GLY A 105 -8.46 -4.78 -2.60
C GLY A 105 -7.59 -3.56 -2.40
N PHE A 106 -7.71 -2.99 -1.21
CA PHE A 106 -6.89 -1.88 -0.73
C PHE A 106 -5.59 -2.40 -0.11
N THR A 107 -4.50 -1.66 -0.32
CA THR A 107 -3.32 -1.69 0.54
C THR A 107 -2.73 -0.30 0.72
N GLY A 108 -2.17 -0.05 1.91
CA GLY A 108 -1.59 1.25 2.30
C GLY A 108 -0.09 1.36 2.12
N GLY A 109 0.56 0.43 1.46
CA GLY A 109 2.01 0.42 1.24
C GLY A 109 2.78 -0.53 2.17
N PRO A 110 2.83 -0.35 3.50
CA PRO A 110 3.63 -1.18 4.39
C PRO A 110 3.51 -2.69 4.19
N PRO A 111 2.33 -3.27 3.94
CA PRO A 111 2.20 -4.70 3.60
C PRO A 111 2.98 -5.13 2.35
N LEU A 112 3.35 -4.22 1.47
CA LEU A 112 4.09 -4.53 0.24
C LEU A 112 5.60 -4.37 0.37
N PHE A 113 6.10 -3.57 1.32
CA PHE A 113 7.53 -3.27 1.36
C PHE A 113 8.15 -3.23 2.78
N LEU A 114 7.36 -3.13 3.84
CA LEU A 114 7.89 -3.04 5.21
C LEU A 114 7.55 -4.27 6.05
N THR A 115 6.27 -4.60 6.19
CA THR A 115 5.83 -5.73 7.04
C THR A 115 6.46 -7.07 6.65
N PRO A 116 6.60 -7.43 5.33
CA PRO A 116 7.26 -8.68 4.93
C PRO A 116 8.75 -8.77 5.27
N LEU A 117 9.39 -7.62 5.54
CA LEU A 117 10.79 -7.57 5.98
C LEU A 117 10.92 -7.78 7.50
N LEU A 118 9.92 -7.36 8.27
CA LEU A 118 9.92 -7.41 9.73
C LEU A 118 9.28 -8.69 10.28
N GLU A 119 8.30 -9.23 9.56
CA GLU A 119 7.46 -10.34 10.01
C GLU A 119 7.23 -11.34 8.88
N LYS A 120 7.02 -12.62 9.25
CA LYS A 120 6.64 -13.65 8.28
C LYS A 120 5.18 -13.43 7.86
N VAL A 121 4.98 -13.16 6.57
CA VAL A 121 3.66 -13.03 5.95
C VAL A 121 3.39 -14.20 5.00
N PRO A 122 2.11 -14.59 4.75
CA PRO A 122 1.78 -15.73 3.90
C PRO A 122 1.69 -15.37 2.40
N TYR A 123 2.47 -14.39 1.94
CA TYR A 123 2.55 -13.96 0.53
C TYR A 123 3.91 -13.33 0.24
N ASP A 124 4.31 -13.35 -1.04
CA ASP A 124 5.45 -12.58 -1.55
C ASP A 124 4.90 -11.29 -2.18
N PRO A 125 5.23 -10.10 -1.63
CA PRO A 125 4.65 -8.86 -2.11
C PRO A 125 4.98 -8.53 -3.57
N ILE A 126 6.08 -9.07 -4.10
CA ILE A 126 6.52 -8.80 -5.46
C ILE A 126 6.00 -9.85 -6.45
N LYS A 127 5.88 -11.12 -6.02
CA LYS A 127 5.48 -12.22 -6.92
C LYS A 127 3.99 -12.50 -6.92
N ASP A 128 3.27 -12.21 -5.83
CA ASP A 128 1.87 -12.60 -5.65
C ASP A 128 0.90 -11.43 -5.84
N ILE A 129 1.41 -10.18 -5.77
CA ILE A 129 0.58 -8.98 -5.80
C ILE A 129 0.96 -8.10 -7.01
N ARG A 130 -0.06 -7.53 -7.62
CA ARG A 130 0.03 -6.53 -8.66
C ARG A 130 -0.75 -5.30 -8.26
N THR A 131 -0.18 -4.12 -8.47
CA THR A 131 -0.92 -2.87 -8.29
C THR A 131 -1.75 -2.57 -9.54
N ILE A 132 -3.00 -2.14 -9.33
CA ILE A 132 -3.86 -1.62 -10.40
C ILE A 132 -3.60 -0.13 -10.54
N MET A 133 -3.74 0.62 -9.44
CA MET A 133 -3.48 2.06 -9.38
C MET A 133 -3.38 2.55 -7.93
N GLN A 134 -2.81 3.71 -7.75
CA GLN A 134 -3.01 4.59 -6.61
C GLN A 134 -4.14 5.57 -6.92
N TYR A 135 -5.03 5.83 -5.97
CA TYR A 135 -6.09 6.84 -6.12
C TYR A 135 -6.08 7.91 -5.02
N GLY A 136 -5.27 7.71 -4.00
CA GLY A 136 -5.15 8.68 -2.91
C GLY A 136 -3.86 8.51 -2.12
N GLY A 137 -3.75 9.32 -1.09
CA GLY A 137 -2.63 9.30 -0.16
C GLY A 137 -3.09 9.67 1.25
N PHE A 138 -2.12 9.93 2.10
CA PHE A 138 -2.33 10.36 3.47
C PHE A 138 -1.60 11.68 3.70
N ASN A 139 -2.07 12.45 4.68
CA ASN A 139 -1.43 13.66 5.12
C ASN A 139 -0.45 13.34 6.26
N PHE A 140 0.79 13.03 5.90
CA PHE A 140 1.87 12.82 6.84
C PHE A 140 2.85 14.00 6.79
N GLY A 141 3.30 14.44 7.95
CA GLY A 141 4.25 15.55 8.07
C GLY A 141 5.08 15.52 9.33
N VAL A 142 6.08 16.37 9.36
CA VAL A 142 6.78 16.80 10.58
C VAL A 142 6.21 18.16 10.96
N TYR A 143 5.72 18.27 12.17
CA TYR A 143 5.00 19.44 12.64
C TYR A 143 5.37 19.80 14.09
N VAL A 144 5.26 21.07 14.38
CA VAL A 144 5.51 21.65 15.71
C VAL A 144 4.25 22.37 16.19
N LYS A 145 4.20 22.73 17.47
CA LYS A 145 3.16 23.62 18.01
C LYS A 145 3.17 24.96 17.25
N GLY A 146 2.03 25.58 17.03
CA GLY A 146 1.89 26.80 16.23
C GLY A 146 2.71 27.99 16.73
N ASP A 147 2.86 28.13 18.04
CA ASP A 147 3.68 29.15 18.73
C ASP A 147 5.16 28.75 18.87
N SER A 148 5.58 27.60 18.37
CA SER A 148 6.96 27.12 18.39
C SER A 148 7.91 28.15 17.74
N PRO A 149 9.15 28.33 18.28
CA PRO A 149 10.15 29.18 17.66
C PRO A 149 10.61 28.68 16.28
N PHE A 150 10.42 27.36 15.98
CA PHE A 150 10.85 26.78 14.72
C PHE A 150 9.87 27.12 13.61
N LYS A 151 10.34 27.80 12.56
CA LYS A 151 9.57 28.16 11.37
C LYS A 151 9.86 27.25 10.19
N THR A 152 11.01 26.59 10.21
CA THR A 152 11.49 25.69 9.15
C THR A 152 12.05 24.41 9.75
N PHE A 153 12.07 23.34 8.94
CA PHE A 153 12.70 22.08 9.34
C PHE A 153 14.20 22.24 9.63
N LYS A 154 14.88 23.13 8.89
CA LYS A 154 16.30 23.44 9.10
C LYS A 154 16.57 24.04 10.49
N GLU A 155 15.68 24.89 10.99
CA GLU A 155 15.82 25.45 12.36
C GLU A 155 15.64 24.39 13.43
N LEU A 156 14.69 23.45 13.25
CA LEU A 156 14.51 22.31 14.15
C LEU A 156 15.76 21.41 14.17
N VAL A 157 16.35 21.12 13.01
CA VAL A 157 17.60 20.36 12.90
C VAL A 157 18.76 21.09 13.57
N ALA A 158 18.87 22.42 13.38
CA ALA A 158 19.89 23.22 14.03
C ALA A 158 19.77 23.17 15.57
N TYR A 159 18.55 23.24 16.09
CA TYR A 159 18.29 23.06 17.52
C TYR A 159 18.71 21.66 18.01
N ALA A 160 18.33 20.60 17.30
CA ALA A 160 18.69 19.24 17.66
C ALA A 160 20.22 19.02 17.69
N ARG A 161 20.97 19.69 16.78
CA ARG A 161 22.45 19.65 16.74
C ARG A 161 23.08 20.30 17.96
N GLN A 162 22.52 21.41 18.43
CA GLN A 162 23.02 22.13 19.62
C GLN A 162 22.54 21.48 20.92
N ASN A 163 21.47 20.70 20.89
CA ASN A 163 20.82 20.11 22.05
C ASN A 163 20.62 18.59 21.87
N PRO A 164 21.71 17.79 21.89
CA PRO A 164 21.60 16.33 21.69
C PRO A 164 20.58 15.70 22.64
N LYS A 165 19.73 14.83 22.10
CA LYS A 165 18.63 14.11 22.79
C LYS A 165 17.52 14.98 23.38
N LYS A 166 17.59 16.31 23.32
CA LYS A 166 16.54 17.21 23.82
C LYS A 166 15.43 17.44 22.81
N ALA A 167 15.69 17.26 21.51
CA ALA A 167 14.65 17.31 20.47
C ALA A 167 13.81 16.02 20.51
N THR A 168 12.78 16.03 21.36
CA THR A 168 11.83 14.91 21.51
C THR A 168 10.76 14.94 20.43
N TYR A 169 10.39 13.78 19.89
CA TYR A 169 9.32 13.69 18.89
C TYR A 169 8.36 12.53 19.10
N GLY A 170 7.10 12.78 18.78
CA GLY A 170 6.02 11.80 18.87
C GLY A 170 5.70 11.15 17.53
N THR A 171 5.55 9.81 17.51
CA THR A 171 4.93 9.06 16.42
C THR A 171 3.98 8.00 16.95
N VAL A 172 3.12 7.43 16.10
CA VAL A 172 2.32 6.27 16.44
C VAL A 172 3.18 5.01 16.37
N GLY A 173 3.30 4.31 17.50
CA GLY A 173 4.04 3.05 17.63
C GLY A 173 5.56 3.20 17.47
N VAL A 174 6.25 2.07 17.55
CA VAL A 174 7.69 1.93 17.27
C VAL A 174 7.88 1.23 15.93
N ASN A 175 8.97 1.53 15.24
CA ASN A 175 9.30 0.99 13.91
C ASN A 175 8.24 1.25 12.83
N GLY A 176 7.32 2.22 13.06
CA GLY A 176 6.44 2.72 12.01
C GLY A 176 7.20 3.57 10.99
N MET A 177 6.60 3.79 9.82
CA MET A 177 7.21 4.59 8.74
C MET A 177 7.73 5.96 9.20
N PRO A 178 6.95 6.78 9.96
CA PRO A 178 7.45 8.08 10.41
C PRO A 178 8.68 7.95 11.30
N ASN A 179 8.71 6.97 12.22
CA ASN A 179 9.85 6.73 13.09
C ASN A 179 11.09 6.34 12.28
N ILE A 180 11.00 5.36 11.37
CA ILE A 180 12.11 4.93 10.52
C ILE A 180 12.68 6.11 9.71
N MET A 181 11.80 6.94 9.13
CA MET A 181 12.23 8.10 8.35
C MET A 181 12.90 9.17 9.21
N MET A 182 12.41 9.43 10.41
CA MET A 182 13.03 10.40 11.31
C MET A 182 14.40 9.92 11.82
N GLU A 183 14.58 8.63 12.09
CA GLU A 183 15.88 8.05 12.43
C GLU A 183 16.87 8.16 11.24
N GLU A 184 16.41 7.91 10.01
CA GLU A 184 17.24 8.08 8.82
C GLU A 184 17.64 9.55 8.60
N VAL A 185 16.68 10.48 8.79
CA VAL A 185 16.97 11.93 8.73
C VAL A 185 17.97 12.34 9.82
N ALA A 186 17.78 11.87 11.05
CA ALA A 186 18.68 12.17 12.15
C ALA A 186 20.11 11.66 11.89
N LYS A 187 20.25 10.47 11.30
CA LYS A 187 21.53 9.89 10.87
C LYS A 187 22.21 10.77 9.82
N ARG A 188 21.48 11.21 8.79
CA ARG A 188 22.02 12.08 7.72
C ARG A 188 22.44 13.45 8.23
N GLU A 189 21.64 14.03 9.11
CA GLU A 189 21.92 15.32 9.73
C GLU A 189 22.96 15.23 10.87
N LYS A 190 23.35 14.01 11.27
CA LYS A 190 24.27 13.74 12.39
C LYS A 190 23.78 14.41 13.69
N VAL A 191 22.48 14.29 13.96
CA VAL A 191 21.81 14.79 15.16
C VAL A 191 21.27 13.65 16.01
N GLN A 192 21.09 13.90 17.31
CA GLN A 192 20.44 12.96 18.22
C GLN A 192 19.08 13.52 18.62
N ILE A 193 18.02 12.81 18.21
CA ILE A 193 16.64 13.09 18.59
C ILE A 193 16.12 11.98 19.50
N THR A 194 15.05 12.22 20.24
CA THR A 194 14.49 11.23 21.16
C THR A 194 13.05 10.88 20.75
N HIS A 195 12.85 9.65 20.39
CA HIS A 195 11.54 9.12 20.01
C HIS A 195 10.66 8.84 21.22
N ILE A 196 9.39 9.27 21.17
CA ILE A 196 8.33 8.98 22.13
C ILE A 196 7.16 8.34 21.39
N PRO A 197 6.93 7.01 21.53
CA PRO A 197 5.84 6.33 20.85
C PRO A 197 4.51 6.56 21.57
N PHE A 198 3.45 6.81 20.80
CA PHE A 198 2.07 6.95 21.25
C PHE A 198 1.19 5.84 20.65
N LYS A 199 0.02 5.60 21.24
CA LYS A 199 -0.93 4.59 20.74
C LYS A 199 -1.71 5.06 19.51
N GLY A 200 -1.82 6.38 19.31
CA GLY A 200 -2.57 6.96 18.21
C GLY A 200 -2.21 8.42 17.97
N THR A 201 -2.61 8.94 16.80
CA THR A 201 -2.33 10.32 16.34
C THR A 201 -2.85 11.35 17.33
N SER A 202 -4.09 11.23 17.83
CA SER A 202 -4.68 12.19 18.76
C SER A 202 -3.91 12.29 20.07
N GLU A 203 -3.42 11.17 20.62
CA GLU A 203 -2.61 11.16 21.84
C GLU A 203 -1.28 11.90 21.62
N GLY A 204 -0.60 11.62 20.50
CA GLY A 204 0.65 12.29 20.14
C GLY A 204 0.48 13.79 19.90
N GLN A 205 -0.61 14.21 19.25
CA GLN A 205 -0.93 15.63 19.04
C GLN A 205 -1.27 16.34 20.34
N THR A 206 -2.04 15.71 21.24
CA THR A 206 -2.30 16.25 22.58
C THR A 206 -1.00 16.44 23.37
N ALA A 207 -0.09 15.48 23.32
CA ALA A 207 1.22 15.58 23.96
C ALA A 207 2.07 16.73 23.39
N LEU A 208 2.04 16.95 22.07
CA LEU A 208 2.69 18.06 21.41
C LEU A 208 2.12 19.41 21.88
N LEU A 209 0.79 19.55 21.84
CA LEU A 209 0.11 20.78 22.26
C LEU A 209 0.34 21.08 23.74
N GLY A 210 0.46 20.05 24.58
CA GLY A 210 0.82 20.14 25.98
C GLY A 210 2.32 20.38 26.26
N GLY A 211 3.18 20.42 25.22
CA GLY A 211 4.63 20.65 25.36
C GLY A 211 5.42 19.43 25.86
N HIS A 212 4.84 18.23 25.86
CA HIS A 212 5.53 17.00 26.25
C HIS A 212 6.48 16.47 25.14
N THR A 213 6.27 16.89 23.90
CA THR A 213 7.18 16.67 22.77
C THR A 213 7.45 18.00 22.07
N ILE A 214 8.64 18.13 21.45
CA ILE A 214 9.01 19.33 20.69
C ILE A 214 8.36 19.33 19.31
N PHE A 215 8.25 18.15 18.66
CA PHE A 215 7.62 18.01 17.37
C PHE A 215 6.88 16.68 17.26
N GLY A 216 5.99 16.59 16.29
CA GLY A 216 5.33 15.35 15.87
C GLY A 216 5.82 14.94 14.49
N ALA A 217 5.81 13.64 14.21
CA ALA A 217 6.07 13.10 12.88
C ALA A 217 5.05 12.01 12.56
N GLY A 218 4.35 12.15 11.45
CA GLY A 218 3.32 11.21 11.02
C GLY A 218 2.04 11.89 10.58
N ASP A 219 0.93 11.19 10.75
CA ASP A 219 -0.39 11.73 10.45
C ASP A 219 -0.71 12.95 11.31
N PHE A 220 -1.37 13.93 10.73
CA PHE A 220 -1.79 15.14 11.43
C PHE A 220 -3.22 15.54 11.10
N ASN A 221 -3.87 16.19 12.04
CA ASN A 221 -5.20 16.74 11.83
C ASN A 221 -5.09 18.09 11.10
N ALA A 222 -5.65 18.16 9.88
CA ALA A 222 -5.65 19.35 9.06
C ALA A 222 -6.32 20.55 9.75
N SER A 223 -7.38 20.32 10.56
CA SER A 223 -8.04 21.39 11.31
C SER A 223 -7.13 22.09 12.31
N LEU A 224 -6.14 21.37 12.87
CA LEU A 224 -5.14 22.01 13.76
C LEU A 224 -4.15 22.89 12.98
N VAL A 225 -3.88 22.54 11.71
CA VAL A 225 -3.08 23.39 10.82
C VAL A 225 -3.86 24.64 10.43
N GLU A 226 -5.12 24.51 10.05
CA GLU A 226 -6.04 25.60 9.72
C GLU A 226 -6.24 26.55 10.91
N ALA A 227 -6.36 26.00 12.12
CA ALA A 227 -6.46 26.76 13.36
C ALA A 227 -5.12 27.38 13.84
N HIS A 228 -4.02 27.14 13.12
CA HIS A 228 -2.66 27.56 13.50
C HIS A 228 -2.18 26.99 14.85
N GLU A 229 -2.82 25.93 15.35
CA GLU A 229 -2.40 25.24 16.57
C GLU A 229 -1.15 24.39 16.35
N ILE A 230 -0.96 23.89 15.11
CA ILE A 230 0.28 23.25 14.67
C ILE A 230 0.79 23.91 13.38
N ARG A 231 2.10 23.83 13.17
CA ARG A 231 2.80 24.29 11.96
C ARG A 231 3.54 23.13 11.33
N LEU A 232 3.30 22.91 10.05
CA LEU A 232 4.04 21.94 9.24
C LEU A 232 5.44 22.50 8.91
N LEU A 233 6.47 21.69 9.11
CA LEU A 233 7.86 21.99 8.76
C LEU A 233 8.35 21.18 7.56
N MET A 234 7.80 20.00 7.33
CA MET A 234 8.12 19.12 6.23
C MET A 234 6.95 18.15 5.98
N MET A 235 6.61 17.91 4.74
CA MET A 235 5.67 16.85 4.36
C MET A 235 6.42 15.53 4.19
N LEU A 236 5.91 14.47 4.82
CA LEU A 236 6.42 13.11 4.63
C LEU A 236 5.74 12.49 3.40
N LYS A 237 6.20 12.89 2.23
CA LYS A 237 5.70 12.42 0.92
C LYS A 237 6.71 12.74 -0.18
N ASP A 238 6.46 12.19 -1.37
CA ASP A 238 7.35 12.38 -2.52
C ASP A 238 7.06 13.69 -3.27
N GLU A 239 5.78 13.95 -3.52
CA GLU A 239 5.35 15.09 -4.34
C GLU A 239 4.93 16.27 -3.47
N PRO A 240 5.16 17.53 -3.89
CA PRO A 240 4.66 18.71 -3.20
C PRO A 240 3.15 18.65 -2.94
N SER A 241 2.70 19.22 -1.84
CA SER A 241 1.27 19.31 -1.51
C SER A 241 0.64 20.56 -2.11
N ALA A 242 -0.44 20.38 -2.87
CA ALA A 242 -1.25 21.52 -3.32
C ALA A 242 -1.99 22.19 -2.14
N GLU A 243 -2.31 21.44 -1.09
CA GLU A 243 -3.02 21.94 0.11
C GLU A 243 -2.10 22.74 1.04
N TYR A 244 -0.79 22.38 1.05
CA TYR A 244 0.22 23.02 1.89
C TYR A 244 1.38 23.55 1.04
N PRO A 245 1.13 24.58 0.20
CA PRO A 245 2.14 25.12 -0.69
C PRO A 245 3.29 25.75 0.11
N GLY A 246 4.53 25.50 -0.32
CA GLY A 246 5.74 26.01 0.32
C GLY A 246 6.25 25.19 1.51
N VAL A 247 5.52 24.14 1.94
CA VAL A 247 6.06 23.18 2.90
C VAL A 247 6.87 22.15 2.12
N PRO A 248 8.19 22.03 2.35
CA PRO A 248 9.05 21.13 1.60
C PRO A 248 8.70 19.66 1.90
N THR A 249 8.95 18.78 0.93
CA THR A 249 8.75 17.34 1.12
C THR A 249 10.02 16.64 1.61
N LEU A 250 9.87 15.45 2.19
CA LEU A 250 10.98 14.57 2.53
C LEU A 250 11.83 14.23 1.28
N LYS A 251 11.17 14.07 0.14
CA LYS A 251 11.83 13.81 -1.14
C LYS A 251 12.69 14.98 -1.60
N GLU A 252 12.17 16.20 -1.50
CA GLU A 252 12.92 17.42 -1.88
C GLU A 252 14.12 17.66 -0.97
N LEU A 253 13.98 17.50 0.34
CA LEU A 253 15.06 17.77 1.28
C LEU A 253 16.12 16.67 1.34
N TYR A 254 15.73 15.41 1.23
CA TYR A 254 16.61 14.27 1.52
C TYR A 254 16.69 13.23 0.41
N ASN A 255 15.91 13.38 -0.66
CA ASN A 255 15.77 12.34 -1.70
C ASN A 255 15.40 10.95 -1.11
N LEU A 256 14.56 10.96 -0.07
CA LEU A 256 14.05 9.76 0.60
C LEU A 256 12.63 9.46 0.11
N PRO A 257 12.31 8.18 -0.21
CA PRO A 257 10.94 7.79 -0.55
C PRO A 257 10.05 7.73 0.70
N TYR A 258 8.79 8.11 0.56
CA TYR A 258 7.77 7.89 1.58
C TYR A 258 6.54 7.19 0.98
N PRO A 259 6.60 5.88 0.78
CA PRO A 259 5.61 5.12 0.02
C PRO A 259 4.33 4.83 0.82
N MET A 260 3.68 5.90 1.32
CA MET A 260 2.37 5.83 1.96
C MET A 260 1.30 6.29 0.96
N TYR A 261 0.51 5.35 0.47
CA TYR A 261 -0.48 5.56 -0.58
C TYR A 261 -1.75 4.75 -0.33
N ILE A 262 -2.83 5.19 -0.94
CA ILE A 262 -4.09 4.45 -0.99
C ILE A 262 -4.19 3.87 -2.40
N SER A 263 -3.98 2.55 -2.50
CA SER A 263 -3.92 1.86 -3.79
C SER A 263 -4.94 0.74 -3.91
N ILE A 264 -5.22 0.38 -5.16
CA ILE A 264 -5.98 -0.80 -5.53
C ILE A 264 -4.99 -1.86 -6.01
N ILE A 265 -5.06 -3.04 -5.42
CA ILE A 265 -4.22 -4.19 -5.77
C ILE A 265 -5.08 -5.39 -6.17
N THR A 266 -4.44 -6.33 -6.85
CA THR A 266 -5.02 -7.63 -7.20
C THR A 266 -3.95 -8.71 -7.20
N GLN A 267 -4.33 -9.96 -7.45
CA GLN A 267 -3.40 -11.07 -7.63
C GLN A 267 -2.52 -10.85 -8.87
N ARG A 268 -1.24 -11.23 -8.79
CA ARG A 268 -0.20 -10.91 -9.78
C ARG A 268 -0.52 -11.33 -11.21
N ASN A 269 -1.13 -12.51 -11.38
CA ASN A 269 -1.35 -13.12 -12.70
C ASN A 269 -2.69 -12.72 -13.34
N VAL A 270 -3.40 -11.71 -12.81
CA VAL A 270 -4.57 -11.14 -13.48
C VAL A 270 -4.15 -10.58 -14.84
N PRO A 271 -4.85 -10.92 -15.94
CA PRO A 271 -4.50 -10.48 -17.30
C PRO A 271 -4.40 -8.96 -17.43
N ASP A 272 -3.43 -8.47 -18.20
CA ASP A 272 -3.18 -7.04 -18.42
C ASP A 272 -4.41 -6.27 -18.89
N ALA A 273 -5.19 -6.88 -19.77
CA ALA A 273 -6.39 -6.25 -20.30
C ALA A 273 -7.48 -6.05 -19.23
N ILE A 274 -7.59 -6.96 -18.25
CA ILE A 274 -8.49 -6.84 -17.11
C ILE A 274 -7.99 -5.72 -16.18
N VAL A 275 -6.69 -5.73 -15.85
CA VAL A 275 -6.07 -4.68 -15.02
C VAL A 275 -6.27 -3.31 -15.64
N LYS A 276 -6.04 -3.19 -16.96
CA LYS A 276 -6.29 -1.93 -17.67
C LYS A 276 -7.75 -1.50 -17.61
N LYS A 277 -8.70 -2.42 -17.76
CA LYS A 277 -10.14 -2.11 -17.69
C LYS A 277 -10.55 -1.63 -16.30
N LEU A 278 -9.97 -2.23 -15.25
CA LEU A 278 -10.15 -1.79 -13.86
C LEU A 278 -9.54 -0.39 -13.66
N ASP A 279 -8.27 -0.18 -14.03
CA ASP A 279 -7.59 1.12 -13.92
C ASP A 279 -8.38 2.22 -14.63
N ASP A 280 -8.78 2.00 -15.90
CA ASP A 280 -9.56 2.97 -16.68
C ASP A 280 -10.91 3.34 -15.98
N ALA A 281 -11.58 2.36 -15.37
CA ALA A 281 -12.85 2.59 -14.68
C ALA A 281 -12.67 3.38 -13.37
N PHE A 282 -11.70 3.00 -12.56
CA PHE A 282 -11.38 3.69 -11.30
C PHE A 282 -10.79 5.08 -11.55
N ALA A 283 -9.96 5.27 -12.59
CA ALA A 283 -9.45 6.58 -12.98
C ALA A 283 -10.57 7.55 -13.43
N LYS A 284 -11.65 7.04 -14.05
CA LYS A 284 -12.85 7.82 -14.32
C LYS A 284 -13.62 8.13 -13.03
N ALA A 285 -13.76 7.15 -12.15
CA ALA A 285 -14.42 7.31 -10.84
C ALA A 285 -13.78 8.42 -10.00
N MET A 286 -12.46 8.58 -10.05
CA MET A 286 -11.73 9.65 -9.36
C MET A 286 -12.13 11.07 -9.81
N LYS A 287 -12.74 11.21 -11.00
CA LYS A 287 -13.18 12.49 -11.55
C LYS A 287 -14.63 12.83 -11.21
N GLU A 288 -15.36 11.89 -10.62
CA GLU A 288 -16.75 12.10 -10.24
C GLU A 288 -16.86 13.11 -9.09
N PRO A 289 -17.78 14.09 -9.16
CA PRO A 289 -17.94 15.12 -8.12
C PRO A 289 -18.16 14.55 -6.72
N ALA A 290 -18.92 13.44 -6.61
CA ALA A 290 -19.19 12.80 -5.33
C ALA A 290 -17.92 12.19 -4.70
N PHE A 291 -17.02 11.60 -5.52
CA PHE A 291 -15.73 11.11 -5.05
C PHE A 291 -14.84 12.27 -4.57
N ILE A 292 -14.74 13.34 -5.37
CA ILE A 292 -13.91 14.52 -5.04
C ILE A 292 -14.38 15.15 -3.72
N SER A 293 -15.70 15.39 -3.58
CA SER A 293 -16.27 15.95 -2.36
C SER A 293 -16.02 15.04 -1.15
N GLY A 294 -16.28 13.74 -1.28
CA GLY A 294 -16.09 12.81 -0.19
C GLY A 294 -14.61 12.68 0.25
N MET A 295 -13.66 12.65 -0.68
CA MET A 295 -12.23 12.64 -0.35
C MET A 295 -11.81 13.92 0.38
N LYS A 296 -12.36 15.08 -0.02
CA LYS A 296 -12.14 16.35 0.68
C LYS A 296 -12.69 16.32 2.11
N GLU A 297 -13.90 15.79 2.32
CA GLU A 297 -14.49 15.62 3.66
C GLU A 297 -13.68 14.68 4.54
N LEU A 298 -13.10 13.64 3.94
CA LEU A 298 -12.20 12.72 4.63
C LEU A 298 -10.78 13.27 4.84
N GLN A 299 -10.47 14.46 4.31
CA GLN A 299 -9.15 15.09 4.33
C GLN A 299 -8.05 14.20 3.71
N LEU A 300 -8.41 13.40 2.70
CA LEU A 300 -7.50 12.50 2.00
C LEU A 300 -7.16 13.09 0.62
N PRO A 301 -5.88 13.32 0.30
CA PRO A 301 -5.47 13.84 -1.00
C PRO A 301 -5.79 12.84 -2.12
N ILE A 302 -6.27 13.36 -3.25
CA ILE A 302 -6.51 12.59 -4.47
C ILE A 302 -5.21 12.58 -5.28
N ILE A 303 -4.66 11.37 -5.50
CA ILE A 303 -3.39 11.18 -6.22
C ILE A 303 -3.55 10.00 -7.16
N TYR A 304 -3.49 10.25 -8.48
CA TYR A 304 -3.46 9.18 -9.45
C TYR A 304 -2.03 8.78 -9.79
N ARG A 305 -1.76 7.47 -9.72
CA ARG A 305 -0.55 6.85 -10.28
C ARG A 305 -0.97 5.49 -10.86
N SER A 306 -0.58 5.23 -12.11
CA SER A 306 -0.90 3.95 -12.76
C SER A 306 -0.18 2.78 -12.08
N GLY A 307 -0.70 1.55 -12.24
CA GLY A 307 0.00 0.35 -11.76
C GLY A 307 1.39 0.17 -12.37
N LYS A 308 1.59 0.62 -13.62
CA LYS A 308 2.90 0.57 -14.29
C LYS A 308 3.95 1.42 -13.58
N ASP A 309 3.55 2.55 -13.00
CA ASP A 309 4.43 3.44 -12.27
C ASP A 309 4.55 3.05 -10.80
N LEU A 310 3.48 2.44 -10.23
CA LEU A 310 3.43 2.07 -8.84
C LEU A 310 4.20 0.77 -8.54
N ASP A 311 4.13 -0.26 -9.40
CA ASP A 311 4.85 -1.53 -9.22
C ASP A 311 6.39 -1.33 -9.10
N PRO A 312 7.07 -0.57 -9.99
CA PRO A 312 8.50 -0.27 -9.83
C PRO A 312 8.79 0.52 -8.56
N TYR A 313 7.88 1.42 -8.15
CA TYR A 313 8.02 2.19 -6.92
C TYR A 313 7.91 1.30 -5.67
N VAL A 314 7.00 0.31 -5.66
CA VAL A 314 6.90 -0.70 -4.60
C VAL A 314 8.21 -1.49 -4.49
N LEU A 315 8.77 -1.96 -5.61
CA LEU A 315 10.04 -2.69 -5.64
C LEU A 315 11.21 -1.82 -5.14
N GLN A 316 11.29 -0.57 -5.57
CA GLN A 316 12.29 0.38 -5.10
C GLN A 316 12.18 0.60 -3.59
N SER A 317 10.96 0.75 -3.08
CA SER A 317 10.67 0.92 -1.66
C SER A 317 11.07 -0.32 -0.86
N TYR A 318 10.71 -1.52 -1.33
CA TYR A 318 11.12 -2.78 -0.71
C TYR A 318 12.64 -2.89 -0.58
N ASN A 319 13.37 -2.60 -1.65
CA ASN A 319 14.84 -2.64 -1.66
C ASN A 319 15.44 -1.57 -0.73
N TYR A 320 14.86 -0.38 -0.70
CA TYR A 320 15.29 0.70 0.19
C TYR A 320 15.14 0.31 1.66
N PHE A 321 13.92 -0.14 2.07
CA PHE A 321 13.65 -0.50 3.46
C PHE A 321 14.40 -1.76 3.89
N SER A 322 14.61 -2.73 3.00
CA SER A 322 15.45 -3.89 3.28
C SER A 322 16.87 -3.47 3.69
N ARG A 323 17.46 -2.54 2.96
CA ARG A 323 18.79 -1.99 3.27
C ARG A 323 18.78 -1.16 4.56
N ALA A 324 17.84 -0.24 4.70
CA ALA A 324 17.74 0.63 5.88
C ALA A 324 17.56 -0.19 7.17
N LEU A 325 16.69 -1.18 7.18
CA LEU A 325 16.45 -2.06 8.34
C LEU A 325 17.67 -2.91 8.69
N LYS A 326 18.46 -3.38 7.70
CA LYS A 326 19.74 -4.06 7.93
C LYS A 326 20.75 -3.13 8.59
N GLU A 327 20.90 -1.92 8.08
CA GLU A 327 21.81 -0.91 8.64
C GLU A 327 21.42 -0.49 10.07
N MET A 328 20.13 -0.52 10.40
CA MET A 328 19.62 -0.29 11.76
C MET A 328 19.75 -1.52 12.67
N GLY A 329 20.13 -2.69 12.14
CA GLY A 329 20.16 -3.95 12.89
C GLY A 329 18.79 -4.52 13.24
N ALA A 330 17.72 -4.03 12.62
CA ALA A 330 16.35 -4.50 12.86
C ALA A 330 16.06 -5.85 12.16
N ILE A 331 16.80 -6.16 11.11
CA ILE A 331 16.76 -7.45 10.39
C ILE A 331 18.17 -7.92 10.05
N LYS A 332 18.34 -9.24 9.75
CA LYS A 332 19.63 -9.86 9.38
C LYS A 332 20.00 -9.64 7.92
#